data_18a8f8b9af2edae401190a5a1f0cacb7
#
_entry.id   18a8f8b9af2edae401190a5a1f0cacb7
#
_cell.length_a   1.000
_cell.length_b   1.000
_cell.length_c   1.000
_cell.angle_alpha   90.00
_cell.angle_beta   90.00
_cell.angle_gamma   90.00
#
_symmetry.space_group_name_H-M   'P 1'
#
loop_
_entity.id
_entity.type
_entity.pdbx_description
1 polymer ?
#
loop_
_entity_poly.entity_id
_entity_poly.type
_entity_poly.pdbx_seq_one_letter_code
_entity_poly.pdbx_strand_id
1 'polypeptide(L)'
;MLEQRRETEVVQHPMDIKFTHRLSYKQARLTVLVGFILGTLLSLLQIGIDYASEDASINREILSLLEISHNPASRIAYNIDAELAQELALGLLRSPAIISAQLTDNNNTVLASVKRPELQSGYRVISDYLFGAKRRFEDRLYLDHLPNESLGTLKLEVDTYAFGSRFLRRAEVTLLNGFARSLLLTGILLALFYVMLTKPLVRVIRELSGRDPRSVEPTTLECPTGHANDEIGVLVKVANQQFENIAT
;
A
#
# COMPACT_ATOMS: atom_id res chain seq x y z
N MET A 1 -13.61 29.73 -72.28
CA MET A 1 -14.66 29.22 -71.39
C MET A 1 -14.16 28.00 -70.58
N LEU A 2 -12.91 28.02 -70.08
CA LEU A 2 -12.27 26.93 -69.33
C LEU A 2 -11.32 27.44 -68.22
N GLU A 3 -11.48 28.69 -67.76
CA GLU A 3 -10.55 29.32 -66.83
C GLU A 3 -11.17 29.76 -65.51
N GLN A 4 -12.38 29.29 -65.20
CA GLN A 4 -13.11 29.69 -63.98
C GLN A 4 -13.45 28.51 -63.00
N ARG A 5 -12.66 27.45 -62.99
CA ARG A 5 -12.90 26.31 -62.10
C ARG A 5 -11.70 25.93 -61.23
N ARG A 6 -10.86 26.90 -60.82
CA ARG A 6 -9.69 26.60 -59.95
C ARG A 6 -9.59 27.41 -58.69
N GLU A 7 -10.67 28.06 -58.28
CA GLU A 7 -10.65 28.83 -57.03
C GLU A 7 -11.82 28.40 -56.14
N THR A 8 -11.80 27.26 -55.55
CA THR A 8 -12.56 26.94 -54.30
C THR A 8 -12.18 25.57 -53.76
N GLU A 9 -10.90 25.33 -53.53
CA GLU A 9 -10.49 24.28 -52.61
C GLU A 9 -9.52 24.86 -51.58
N VAL A 10 -10.08 25.80 -50.74
CA VAL A 10 -9.44 26.11 -49.45
C VAL A 10 -9.73 24.95 -48.56
N VAL A 11 -8.78 24.03 -48.55
CA VAL A 11 -8.69 22.88 -47.68
C VAL A 11 -8.81 23.37 -46.24
N GLN A 12 -10.00 23.28 -45.69
CA GLN A 12 -10.20 23.25 -44.24
C GLN A 12 -9.59 21.94 -43.74
N HIS A 13 -8.28 21.93 -43.47
CA HIS A 13 -7.70 20.90 -42.63
C HIS A 13 -8.12 21.26 -41.18
N PRO A 14 -9.08 20.54 -40.61
CA PRO A 14 -9.20 20.56 -39.16
C PRO A 14 -7.87 20.03 -38.64
N MET A 15 -7.18 20.80 -37.81
CA MET A 15 -5.98 20.34 -37.13
C MET A 15 -6.37 19.16 -36.25
N ASP A 16 -6.37 17.96 -36.87
CA ASP A 16 -6.65 16.70 -36.18
C ASP A 16 -5.40 16.30 -35.38
N ILE A 17 -5.23 17.01 -34.25
CA ILE A 17 -4.15 16.70 -33.33
C ILE A 17 -4.46 15.33 -32.74
N LYS A 18 -3.64 14.32 -33.10
CA LYS A 18 -3.74 12.96 -32.60
C LYS A 18 -3.94 13.01 -31.07
N PHE A 19 -4.85 12.22 -30.56
CA PHE A 19 -5.22 12.18 -29.14
C PHE A 19 -4.02 12.13 -28.20
N THR A 20 -2.95 11.41 -28.60
CA THR A 20 -1.69 11.24 -27.86
C THR A 20 -0.84 12.51 -27.74
N HIS A 21 -1.06 13.49 -28.62
CA HIS A 21 -0.33 14.78 -28.61
C HIS A 21 -1.08 15.91 -27.90
N ARG A 22 -2.31 15.67 -27.48
CA ARG A 22 -3.06 16.66 -26.71
C ARG A 22 -2.40 16.89 -25.36
N LEU A 23 -2.26 18.13 -24.95
CA LEU A 23 -1.67 18.53 -23.68
C LEU A 23 -2.35 17.81 -22.48
N SER A 24 -3.67 17.68 -22.57
CA SER A 24 -4.49 16.93 -21.60
C SER A 24 -4.07 15.50 -21.43
N TYR A 25 -3.69 14.79 -22.53
CA TYR A 25 -3.26 13.41 -22.45
C TYR A 25 -1.87 13.26 -21.80
N LYS A 26 -0.95 14.18 -22.11
CA LYS A 26 0.38 14.20 -21.50
C LYS A 26 0.29 14.48 -19.99
N GLN A 27 -0.55 15.43 -19.60
CA GLN A 27 -0.82 15.77 -18.21
C GLN A 27 -1.47 14.61 -17.47
N ALA A 28 -2.50 13.99 -18.07
CA ALA A 28 -3.18 12.82 -17.53
C ALA A 28 -2.19 11.67 -17.26
N ARG A 29 -1.36 11.31 -18.24
CA ARG A 29 -0.35 10.27 -18.11
C ARG A 29 0.65 10.56 -16.97
N LEU A 30 1.14 11.80 -16.88
CA LEU A 30 2.08 12.20 -15.83
C LEU A 30 1.42 12.11 -14.45
N THR A 31 0.21 12.61 -14.30
CA THR A 31 -0.54 12.58 -13.03
C THR A 31 -0.82 11.15 -12.57
N VAL A 32 -1.24 10.26 -13.50
CA VAL A 32 -1.45 8.84 -13.21
C VAL A 32 -0.15 8.19 -12.75
N LEU A 33 0.95 8.43 -13.46
CA LEU A 33 2.24 7.84 -13.16
C LEU A 33 2.75 8.31 -11.79
N VAL A 34 2.70 9.60 -11.50
CA VAL A 34 3.13 10.17 -10.22
C VAL A 34 2.25 9.67 -9.08
N GLY A 35 0.93 9.68 -9.26
CA GLY A 35 -0.02 9.18 -8.26
C GLY A 35 0.17 7.69 -7.95
N PHE A 36 0.42 6.89 -8.99
CA PHE A 36 0.70 5.45 -8.84
C PHE A 36 2.03 5.19 -8.11
N ILE A 37 3.10 5.88 -8.51
CA ILE A 37 4.41 5.75 -7.84
C ILE A 37 4.31 6.15 -6.37
N LEU A 38 3.69 7.29 -6.08
CA LEU A 38 3.54 7.79 -4.73
C LEU A 38 2.69 6.85 -3.87
N GLY A 39 1.57 6.39 -4.40
CA GLY A 39 0.70 5.43 -3.71
C GLY A 39 1.39 4.10 -3.42
N THR A 40 2.15 3.57 -4.39
CA THR A 40 2.93 2.34 -4.21
C THR A 40 4.03 2.53 -3.16
N LEU A 41 4.76 3.65 -3.23
CA LEU A 41 5.84 3.95 -2.27
C LEU A 41 5.30 4.04 -0.82
N LEU A 42 4.19 4.72 -0.63
CA LEU A 42 3.54 4.82 0.69
C LEU A 42 3.04 3.46 1.20
N SER A 43 2.49 2.63 0.31
CA SER A 43 2.05 1.27 0.68
C SER A 43 3.23 0.37 1.07
N LEU A 44 4.36 0.46 0.34
CA LEU A 44 5.58 -0.27 0.67
C LEU A 44 6.18 0.19 2.00
N LEU A 45 6.18 1.50 2.26
CA LEU A 45 6.63 2.06 3.55
C LEU A 45 5.77 1.52 4.70
N GLN A 46 4.45 1.50 4.52
CA GLN A 46 3.53 0.94 5.52
C GLN A 46 3.80 -0.54 5.79
N ILE A 47 3.97 -1.34 4.75
CA ILE A 47 4.30 -2.77 4.89
C ILE A 47 5.64 -2.96 5.62
N GLY A 48 6.63 -2.10 5.36
CA GLY A 48 7.90 -2.12 6.09
C GLY A 48 7.74 -1.86 7.59
N ILE A 49 6.91 -0.90 7.97
CA ILE A 49 6.60 -0.61 9.37
C ILE A 49 5.83 -1.78 10.01
N ASP A 50 4.84 -2.32 9.29
CA ASP A 50 4.04 -3.46 9.75
C ASP A 50 4.93 -4.71 9.95
N TYR A 51 5.92 -4.94 9.07
CA TYR A 51 6.89 -6.00 9.21
C TYR A 51 7.72 -5.89 10.49
N ALA A 52 8.29 -4.72 10.75
CA ALA A 52 9.08 -4.48 11.96
C ALA A 52 8.24 -4.64 13.24
N SER A 53 6.98 -4.21 13.21
CA SER A 53 6.03 -4.37 14.31
C SER A 53 5.67 -5.84 14.55
N GLU A 54 5.43 -6.62 13.49
CA GLU A 54 5.09 -8.04 13.60
C GLU A 54 6.25 -8.86 14.13
N ASP A 55 7.47 -8.62 13.65
CA ASP A 55 8.68 -9.31 14.14
C ASP A 55 8.89 -9.09 15.64
N ALA A 56 8.73 -7.85 16.12
CA ALA A 56 8.78 -7.55 17.54
C ALA A 56 7.60 -8.18 18.33
N SER A 57 6.44 -8.32 17.71
CA SER A 57 5.24 -8.94 18.32
C SER A 57 5.43 -10.43 18.58
N ILE A 58 6.10 -11.15 17.67
CA ILE A 58 6.41 -12.57 17.86
C ILE A 58 7.14 -12.80 19.18
N ASN A 59 8.22 -12.06 19.40
CA ASN A 59 9.03 -12.22 20.60
C ASN A 59 8.24 -11.86 21.88
N ARG A 60 7.47 -10.75 21.85
CA ARG A 60 6.67 -10.33 23.00
C ARG A 60 5.58 -11.34 23.37
N GLU A 61 4.85 -11.88 22.37
CA GLU A 61 3.78 -12.84 22.61
C GLU A 61 4.32 -14.13 23.23
N ILE A 62 5.44 -14.66 22.73
CA ILE A 62 6.02 -15.89 23.24
C ILE A 62 6.70 -15.69 24.59
N LEU A 63 7.41 -14.57 24.82
CA LEU A 63 7.99 -14.26 26.11
C LEU A 63 6.91 -14.09 27.19
N SER A 64 5.79 -13.46 26.85
CA SER A 64 4.66 -13.35 27.79
C SER A 64 4.04 -14.70 28.12
N LEU A 65 3.94 -15.61 27.16
CA LEU A 65 3.49 -16.99 27.40
C LEU A 65 4.46 -17.75 28.34
N LEU A 66 5.78 -17.61 28.13
CA LEU A 66 6.79 -18.18 29.01
C LEU A 66 6.69 -17.62 30.43
N GLU A 67 6.55 -16.30 30.57
CA GLU A 67 6.44 -15.63 31.87
C GLU A 67 5.21 -16.12 32.64
N ILE A 68 4.04 -16.21 31.99
CA ILE A 68 2.82 -16.72 32.61
C ILE A 68 2.99 -18.21 32.99
N SER A 69 3.72 -18.98 32.20
CA SER A 69 3.92 -20.41 32.40
C SER A 69 5.05 -20.72 33.36
N HIS A 70 5.91 -19.75 33.69
CA HIS A 70 7.09 -19.92 34.54
C HIS A 70 6.75 -20.54 35.90
N ASN A 71 5.83 -19.92 36.66
CA ASN A 71 5.47 -20.39 37.99
C ASN A 71 4.82 -21.77 38.01
N PRO A 72 3.83 -22.10 37.16
CA PRO A 72 3.31 -23.45 37.05
C PRO A 72 4.37 -24.47 36.66
N ALA A 73 5.20 -24.15 35.62
CA ALA A 73 6.26 -25.05 35.14
C ALA A 73 7.31 -25.31 36.23
N SER A 74 7.72 -24.28 37.00
CA SER A 74 8.68 -24.42 38.10
C SER A 74 8.16 -25.33 39.20
N ARG A 75 6.89 -25.21 39.58
CA ARG A 75 6.28 -26.12 40.59
C ARG A 75 6.17 -27.55 40.11
N ILE A 76 5.82 -27.74 38.84
CA ILE A 76 5.74 -29.05 38.20
C ILE A 76 7.12 -29.70 38.14
N ALA A 77 8.16 -28.95 37.74
CA ALA A 77 9.53 -29.44 37.71
C ALA A 77 10.06 -29.80 39.11
N TYR A 78 9.75 -28.96 40.11
CA TYR A 78 10.12 -29.23 41.50
C TYR A 78 9.50 -30.53 42.04
N ASN A 79 8.21 -30.77 41.75
CA ASN A 79 7.49 -31.96 42.20
C ASN A 79 7.74 -33.20 41.30
N ILE A 80 8.43 -33.01 40.19
CA ILE A 80 8.70 -34.09 39.19
C ILE A 80 7.39 -34.75 38.71
N ASP A 81 6.33 -33.92 38.53
CA ASP A 81 5.01 -34.38 38.16
C ASP A 81 4.85 -34.42 36.63
N ALA A 82 5.00 -35.60 36.05
CA ALA A 82 4.93 -35.84 34.63
C ALA A 82 3.50 -35.64 34.04
N GLU A 83 2.46 -35.92 34.84
CA GLU A 83 1.06 -35.76 34.39
C GLU A 83 0.72 -34.29 34.23
N LEU A 84 0.99 -33.48 35.24
CA LEU A 84 0.79 -32.00 35.14
C LEU A 84 1.73 -31.36 34.08
N ALA A 85 2.96 -31.89 33.92
CA ALA A 85 3.87 -31.48 32.86
C ALA A 85 3.26 -31.68 31.47
N GLN A 86 2.63 -32.83 31.27
CA GLN A 86 1.96 -33.18 30.01
C GLN A 86 0.74 -32.24 29.76
N GLU A 87 -0.07 -31.97 30.80
CA GLU A 87 -1.20 -31.06 30.70
C GLU A 87 -0.76 -29.63 30.36
N LEU A 88 0.29 -29.13 31.01
CA LEU A 88 0.87 -27.82 30.72
C LEU A 88 1.37 -27.75 29.28
N ALA A 89 2.12 -28.73 28.82
CA ALA A 89 2.65 -28.79 27.46
C ALA A 89 1.52 -28.83 26.41
N LEU A 90 0.47 -29.61 26.65
CA LEU A 90 -0.74 -29.63 25.79
C LEU A 90 -1.47 -28.29 25.81
N GLY A 91 -1.55 -27.63 26.98
CA GLY A 91 -2.12 -26.31 27.13
C GLY A 91 -1.39 -25.27 26.28
N LEU A 92 -0.06 -25.29 26.30
CA LEU A 92 0.79 -24.39 25.51
C LEU A 92 0.63 -24.63 24.01
N LEU A 93 0.45 -25.88 23.58
CA LEU A 93 0.19 -26.21 22.17
C LEU A 93 -1.18 -25.74 21.66
N ARG A 94 -2.09 -25.24 22.52
CA ARG A 94 -3.32 -24.58 22.04
C ARG A 94 -3.02 -23.29 21.30
N SER A 95 -1.90 -22.62 21.59
CA SER A 95 -1.42 -21.51 20.77
C SER A 95 -1.05 -22.02 19.36
N PRO A 96 -1.61 -21.44 18.29
CA PRO A 96 -1.36 -21.88 16.93
C PRO A 96 0.11 -21.71 16.49
N ALA A 97 0.86 -20.88 17.17
CA ALA A 97 2.26 -20.61 16.89
C ALA A 97 3.20 -21.66 17.49
N ILE A 98 2.81 -22.33 18.59
CA ILE A 98 3.68 -23.30 19.27
C ILE A 98 3.55 -24.68 18.62
N ILE A 99 4.66 -25.21 18.11
CA ILE A 99 4.73 -26.54 17.48
C ILE A 99 5.38 -27.59 18.36
N SER A 100 6.16 -27.18 19.37
CA SER A 100 6.73 -28.09 20.35
C SER A 100 6.84 -27.42 21.72
N ALA A 101 6.47 -28.14 22.76
CA ALA A 101 6.68 -27.75 24.15
C ALA A 101 7.35 -28.93 24.88
N GLN A 102 8.45 -28.66 25.54
CA GLN A 102 9.21 -29.65 26.30
C GLN A 102 9.55 -29.11 27.68
N LEU A 103 9.24 -29.86 28.73
CA LEU A 103 9.60 -29.57 30.10
C LEU A 103 10.61 -30.60 30.59
N THR A 104 11.73 -30.13 31.13
CA THR A 104 12.78 -30.98 31.73
C THR A 104 12.97 -30.61 33.18
N ASP A 105 13.43 -31.60 33.99
CA ASP A 105 13.85 -31.38 35.38
C ASP A 105 15.30 -30.85 35.45
N ASN A 106 15.84 -30.72 36.66
CA ASN A 106 17.20 -30.26 36.95
C ASN A 106 18.28 -31.25 36.48
N ASN A 107 17.93 -32.53 36.25
CA ASN A 107 18.82 -33.58 35.73
C ASN A 107 18.70 -33.72 34.20
N ASN A 108 18.03 -32.79 33.50
CA ASN A 108 17.70 -32.89 32.10
C ASN A 108 16.79 -34.06 31.72
N THR A 109 16.09 -34.67 32.69
CA THR A 109 15.10 -35.72 32.41
C THR A 109 13.86 -35.05 31.79
N VAL A 110 13.37 -35.59 30.71
CA VAL A 110 12.17 -35.05 30.05
C VAL A 110 10.92 -35.47 30.82
N LEU A 111 10.26 -34.53 31.45
CA LEU A 111 8.97 -34.75 32.15
C LEU A 111 7.81 -34.79 31.15
N ALA A 112 7.82 -33.89 30.17
CA ALA A 112 6.85 -33.88 29.08
C ALA A 112 7.49 -33.42 27.79
N SER A 113 7.04 -33.95 26.67
CA SER A 113 7.43 -33.51 25.33
C SER A 113 6.27 -33.72 24.38
N VAL A 114 5.70 -32.62 23.89
CA VAL A 114 4.59 -32.67 22.95
C VAL A 114 4.95 -31.90 21.68
N LYS A 115 4.61 -32.49 20.53
CA LYS A 115 4.84 -31.87 19.21
C LYS A 115 3.59 -31.93 18.35
N ARG A 116 3.44 -30.93 17.49
CA ARG A 116 2.41 -30.84 16.47
C ARG A 116 3.06 -30.75 15.08
N PRO A 117 2.46 -31.35 14.04
CA PRO A 117 2.93 -31.17 12.67
C PRO A 117 2.85 -29.71 12.23
N GLU A 118 3.80 -29.33 11.39
CA GLU A 118 3.82 -27.99 10.79
C GLU A 118 2.73 -27.83 9.74
N LEU A 119 2.15 -26.64 9.67
CA LEU A 119 1.17 -26.28 8.64
C LEU A 119 1.87 -26.15 7.28
N GLN A 120 1.41 -26.89 6.29
CA GLN A 120 1.89 -26.79 4.92
C GLN A 120 1.03 -25.77 4.15
N SER A 121 1.68 -24.80 3.47
CA SER A 121 1.00 -23.77 2.68
C SER A 121 1.92 -23.21 1.61
N GLY A 122 1.36 -22.76 0.48
CA GLY A 122 2.13 -22.12 -0.59
C GLY A 122 2.79 -20.79 -0.17
N TYR A 123 2.24 -20.09 0.81
CA TYR A 123 2.82 -18.84 1.36
C TYR A 123 3.99 -19.09 2.33
N ARG A 124 4.25 -20.36 2.71
CA ARG A 124 5.28 -20.68 3.69
C ARG A 124 6.67 -20.22 3.25
N VAL A 125 7.01 -20.38 1.97
CA VAL A 125 8.32 -19.99 1.42
C VAL A 125 8.59 -18.49 1.66
N ILE A 126 7.59 -17.65 1.43
CA ILE A 126 7.71 -16.19 1.63
C ILE A 126 7.78 -15.86 3.13
N SER A 127 6.94 -16.49 3.93
CA SER A 127 6.92 -16.31 5.38
C SER A 127 8.25 -16.69 6.02
N ASP A 128 8.78 -17.86 5.66
CA ASP A 128 10.04 -18.39 6.20
C ASP A 128 11.25 -17.55 5.78
N TYR A 129 11.20 -16.95 4.59
CA TYR A 129 12.21 -15.98 4.13
C TYR A 129 12.20 -14.69 4.96
N LEU A 130 11.02 -14.19 5.32
CA LEU A 130 10.86 -12.92 6.06
C LEU A 130 11.13 -13.07 7.56
N PHE A 131 10.60 -14.11 8.20
CA PHE A 131 10.59 -14.27 9.66
C PHE A 131 11.48 -15.42 10.17
N GLY A 132 12.07 -16.19 9.25
CA GLY A 132 12.71 -17.48 9.55
C GLY A 132 11.66 -18.58 9.66
N ALA A 133 12.05 -19.85 9.57
CA ALA A 133 11.10 -20.96 9.61
C ALA A 133 10.60 -21.24 11.05
N LYS A 134 11.51 -21.15 12.02
CA LYS A 134 11.25 -21.49 13.41
C LYS A 134 12.06 -20.61 14.35
N ARG A 135 11.52 -20.39 15.55
CA ARG A 135 12.25 -19.77 16.66
C ARG A 135 12.16 -20.65 17.87
N ARG A 136 13.26 -20.73 18.61
CA ARG A 136 13.35 -21.47 19.88
C ARG A 136 13.42 -20.48 21.01
N PHE A 137 12.64 -20.76 22.03
CA PHE A 137 12.60 -20.00 23.26
C PHE A 137 12.85 -20.98 24.41
N GLU A 138 13.61 -20.54 25.39
CA GLU A 138 14.02 -21.36 26.52
C GLU A 138 13.89 -20.53 27.79
N ASP A 139 13.23 -21.09 28.80
CA ASP A 139 13.07 -20.48 30.10
C ASP A 139 13.64 -21.41 31.16
N ARG A 140 14.55 -20.89 32.01
CA ARG A 140 15.11 -21.61 33.12
C ARG A 140 14.17 -21.49 34.32
N LEU A 141 13.76 -22.61 34.85
CA LEU A 141 12.78 -22.70 35.91
C LEU A 141 13.43 -22.57 37.29
N TYR A 142 12.89 -21.71 38.13
CA TYR A 142 13.29 -21.50 39.51
C TYR A 142 12.07 -21.11 40.37
N LEU A 143 12.18 -21.24 41.67
CA LEU A 143 11.17 -20.74 42.61
C LEU A 143 11.69 -19.45 43.29
N ASP A 144 10.79 -18.51 43.54
CA ASP A 144 11.13 -17.22 44.17
C ASP A 144 11.91 -17.32 45.50
N HIS A 145 11.68 -18.40 46.26
CA HIS A 145 12.38 -18.68 47.48
C HIS A 145 13.69 -19.47 47.29
N LEU A 146 13.98 -19.97 46.10
CA LEU A 146 15.19 -20.68 45.74
C LEU A 146 15.77 -20.19 44.37
N PRO A 147 16.13 -18.89 44.29
CA PRO A 147 16.48 -18.28 43.01
C PRO A 147 17.79 -18.78 42.40
N ASN A 148 18.67 -19.43 43.18
CA ASN A 148 19.96 -19.95 42.74
C ASN A 148 19.90 -21.41 42.30
N GLU A 149 18.79 -22.11 42.50
CA GLU A 149 18.61 -23.48 42.11
C GLU A 149 17.78 -23.59 40.86
N SER A 150 18.41 -24.12 39.77
CA SER A 150 17.68 -24.42 38.53
C SER A 150 16.88 -25.70 38.74
N LEU A 151 15.56 -25.63 38.66
CA LEU A 151 14.63 -26.74 38.81
C LEU A 151 14.41 -27.52 37.50
N GLY A 152 14.78 -26.89 36.38
CA GLY A 152 14.60 -27.48 35.07
C GLY A 152 14.53 -26.39 33.97
N THR A 153 14.02 -26.79 32.84
CA THR A 153 13.92 -25.88 31.67
C THR A 153 12.64 -26.15 30.90
N LEU A 154 11.95 -25.07 30.56
CA LEU A 154 10.83 -25.07 29.64
C LEU A 154 11.33 -24.61 28.26
N LYS A 155 11.22 -25.46 27.24
CA LYS A 155 11.61 -25.18 25.86
C LYS A 155 10.39 -25.15 24.97
N LEU A 156 10.26 -24.04 24.21
CA LEU A 156 9.21 -23.87 23.22
C LEU A 156 9.83 -23.73 21.82
N GLU A 157 9.29 -24.45 20.86
CA GLU A 157 9.58 -24.26 19.45
C GLU A 157 8.36 -23.66 18.77
N VAL A 158 8.57 -22.52 18.11
CA VAL A 158 7.52 -21.69 17.52
C VAL A 158 7.65 -21.73 16.01
N ASP A 159 6.55 -22.04 15.33
CA ASP A 159 6.41 -21.88 13.88
C ASP A 159 6.07 -20.44 13.56
N THR A 160 7.01 -19.71 12.99
CA THR A 160 6.82 -18.30 12.61
C THR A 160 5.78 -18.11 11.51
N TYR A 161 5.43 -19.19 10.77
CA TYR A 161 4.41 -19.17 9.74
C TYR A 161 3.02 -18.71 10.27
N ALA A 162 2.70 -19.02 11.54
CA ALA A 162 1.45 -18.57 12.15
C ALA A 162 1.34 -17.03 12.20
N PHE A 163 2.45 -16.33 12.38
CA PHE A 163 2.57 -14.88 12.36
C PHE A 163 2.72 -14.36 10.92
N GLY A 164 3.62 -14.96 10.16
CA GLY A 164 3.90 -14.58 8.78
C GLY A 164 2.69 -14.69 7.86
N SER A 165 1.82 -15.68 8.04
CA SER A 165 0.57 -15.80 7.28
C SER A 165 -0.41 -14.66 7.59
N ARG A 166 -0.49 -14.22 8.86
CA ARG A 166 -1.30 -13.04 9.26
C ARG A 166 -0.74 -11.75 8.66
N PHE A 167 0.59 -11.61 8.70
CA PHE A 167 1.29 -10.48 8.09
C PHE A 167 1.06 -10.43 6.58
N LEU A 168 1.30 -11.53 5.84
CA LEU A 168 1.14 -11.59 4.39
C LEU A 168 -0.29 -11.25 3.95
N ARG A 169 -1.29 -11.76 4.67
CA ARG A 169 -2.69 -11.43 4.41
C ARG A 169 -2.98 -9.94 4.63
N ARG A 170 -2.42 -9.32 5.68
CA ARG A 170 -2.54 -7.87 5.91
C ARG A 170 -1.82 -7.07 4.84
N ALA A 171 -0.61 -7.49 4.44
CA ALA A 171 0.16 -6.85 3.39
C ALA A 171 -0.59 -6.87 2.04
N GLU A 172 -1.22 -7.99 1.68
CA GLU A 172 -2.05 -8.11 0.48
C GLU A 172 -3.21 -7.10 0.52
N VAL A 173 -3.95 -7.02 1.62
CA VAL A 173 -5.06 -6.06 1.79
C VAL A 173 -4.56 -4.62 1.75
N THR A 174 -3.42 -4.33 2.37
CA THR A 174 -2.80 -2.99 2.37
C THR A 174 -2.41 -2.57 0.96
N LEU A 175 -1.79 -3.46 0.17
CA LEU A 175 -1.45 -3.20 -1.23
C LEU A 175 -2.70 -2.95 -2.07
N LEU A 176 -3.72 -3.79 -1.95
CA LEU A 176 -4.96 -3.66 -2.71
C LEU A 176 -5.68 -2.35 -2.38
N ASN A 177 -5.81 -2.01 -1.10
CA ASN A 177 -6.40 -0.75 -0.66
C ASN A 177 -5.56 0.46 -1.10
N GLY A 178 -4.23 0.38 -1.02
CA GLY A 178 -3.33 1.42 -1.50
C GLY A 178 -3.49 1.67 -2.99
N PHE A 179 -3.58 0.61 -3.79
CA PHE A 179 -3.83 0.68 -5.23
C PHE A 179 -5.21 1.29 -5.54
N ALA A 180 -6.27 0.82 -4.89
CA ALA A 180 -7.62 1.33 -5.07
C ALA A 180 -7.70 2.84 -4.71
N ARG A 181 -7.11 3.23 -3.59
CA ARG A 181 -7.03 4.62 -3.14
C ARG A 181 -6.24 5.50 -4.11
N SER A 182 -5.12 5.00 -4.64
CA SER A 182 -4.31 5.71 -5.64
C SER A 182 -5.08 5.94 -6.93
N LEU A 183 -5.80 4.94 -7.44
CA LEU A 183 -6.64 5.06 -8.62
C LEU A 183 -7.76 6.08 -8.41
N LEU A 184 -8.43 6.05 -7.26
CA LEU A 184 -9.52 6.97 -6.93
C LEU A 184 -9.02 8.41 -6.87
N LEU A 185 -7.95 8.68 -6.14
CA LEU A 185 -7.34 10.01 -6.05
C LEU A 185 -6.89 10.53 -7.42
N THR A 186 -6.25 9.67 -8.20
CA THR A 186 -5.82 10.00 -9.56
C THR A 186 -7.01 10.33 -10.46
N GLY A 187 -8.09 9.55 -10.38
CA GLY A 187 -9.33 9.80 -11.13
C GLY A 187 -9.97 11.15 -10.77
N ILE A 188 -10.05 11.46 -9.48
CA ILE A 188 -10.57 12.76 -9.00
C ILE A 188 -9.69 13.90 -9.53
N LEU A 189 -8.38 13.78 -9.44
CA LEU A 189 -7.43 14.81 -9.87
C LEU A 189 -7.53 15.05 -11.39
N LEU A 190 -7.64 13.98 -12.18
CA LEU A 190 -7.86 14.05 -13.63
C LEU A 190 -9.18 14.76 -13.97
N ALA A 191 -10.26 14.43 -13.26
CA ALA A 191 -11.56 15.07 -13.46
C ALA A 191 -11.49 16.56 -13.15
N LEU A 192 -10.84 16.96 -12.06
CA LEU A 192 -10.62 18.35 -11.70
C LEU A 192 -9.82 19.10 -12.77
N PHE A 193 -8.68 18.56 -13.21
CA PHE A 193 -7.88 19.17 -14.27
C PHE A 193 -8.65 19.29 -15.58
N TYR A 194 -9.43 18.27 -15.94
CA TYR A 194 -10.25 18.32 -17.14
C TYR A 194 -11.29 19.43 -17.07
N VAL A 195 -12.02 19.55 -15.97
CA VAL A 195 -13.08 20.55 -15.80
C VAL A 195 -12.52 21.96 -15.66
N MET A 196 -11.45 22.13 -14.86
CA MET A 196 -10.93 23.47 -14.53
C MET A 196 -9.99 24.03 -15.59
N LEU A 197 -9.20 23.20 -16.28
CA LEU A 197 -8.21 23.68 -17.25
C LEU A 197 -8.52 23.28 -18.69
N THR A 198 -8.73 21.97 -18.90
CA THR A 198 -8.79 21.45 -20.26
C THR A 198 -10.04 21.91 -21.00
N LYS A 199 -11.21 21.83 -20.38
CA LYS A 199 -12.49 22.20 -20.98
C LYS A 199 -12.56 23.68 -21.35
N PRO A 200 -12.24 24.63 -20.47
CA PRO A 200 -12.26 26.05 -20.82
C PRO A 200 -11.19 26.40 -21.86
N LEU A 201 -9.98 25.86 -21.76
CA LEU A 201 -8.92 26.14 -22.74
C LEU A 201 -9.29 25.63 -24.15
N VAL A 202 -9.84 24.42 -24.25
CA VAL A 202 -10.30 23.87 -25.56
C VAL A 202 -11.46 24.73 -26.13
N ARG A 203 -12.33 25.29 -25.28
CA ARG A 203 -13.39 26.19 -25.71
C ARG A 203 -12.80 27.45 -26.34
N VAL A 204 -11.89 28.13 -25.66
CA VAL A 204 -11.20 29.32 -26.19
C VAL A 204 -10.46 29.01 -27.49
N ILE A 205 -9.73 27.91 -27.57
CA ILE A 205 -9.02 27.50 -28.80
C ILE A 205 -10.01 27.26 -29.95
N ARG A 206 -11.15 26.65 -29.70
CA ARG A 206 -12.17 26.39 -30.72
C ARG A 206 -12.81 27.66 -31.24
N GLU A 207 -13.10 28.60 -30.34
CA GLU A 207 -13.64 29.91 -30.69
C GLU A 207 -12.61 30.72 -31.52
N LEU A 208 -11.33 30.65 -31.17
CA LEU A 208 -10.23 31.24 -31.94
C LEU A 208 -10.06 30.61 -33.33
N SER A 209 -10.10 29.29 -33.43
CA SER A 209 -9.84 28.55 -34.67
C SER A 209 -11.04 28.60 -35.65
N GLY A 210 -12.24 28.82 -35.15
CA GLY A 210 -13.46 28.92 -35.98
C GLY A 210 -13.69 30.26 -36.64
N ARG A 211 -12.81 31.25 -36.41
CA ARG A 211 -12.93 32.59 -36.99
C ARG A 211 -12.35 32.66 -38.41
N ASP A 212 -13.10 33.23 -39.32
CA ASP A 212 -12.62 33.57 -40.65
C ASP A 212 -11.75 34.85 -40.55
N PRO A 213 -10.44 34.77 -40.98
CA PRO A 213 -9.54 35.93 -40.95
C PRO A 213 -10.02 37.11 -41.83
N ARG A 214 -11.02 36.88 -42.69
CA ARG A 214 -11.58 37.86 -43.65
C ARG A 214 -12.88 38.54 -43.12
N SER A 215 -13.41 38.07 -42.01
CA SER A 215 -14.62 38.70 -41.44
C SER A 215 -14.26 39.99 -40.68
N VAL A 216 -14.77 41.14 -41.17
CA VAL A 216 -14.54 42.50 -40.64
C VAL A 216 -15.37 42.75 -39.35
N GLU A 217 -16.11 41.78 -38.84
CA GLU A 217 -16.89 42.00 -37.62
C GLU A 217 -16.02 41.86 -36.35
N PRO A 218 -15.96 42.89 -35.49
CA PRO A 218 -15.23 42.84 -34.22
C PRO A 218 -15.97 41.94 -33.22
N THR A 219 -15.79 40.65 -33.38
CA THR A 219 -16.39 39.70 -32.42
C THR A 219 -15.42 39.46 -31.29
N THR A 220 -15.72 39.92 -30.09
CA THR A 220 -14.95 39.68 -28.88
C THR A 220 -15.11 38.23 -28.45
N LEU A 221 -14.00 37.60 -27.95
CA LEU A 221 -14.02 36.27 -27.33
C LEU A 221 -14.72 36.39 -26.00
N GLU A 222 -15.65 35.48 -25.74
CA GLU A 222 -16.28 35.37 -24.44
C GLU A 222 -15.33 34.67 -23.43
N CYS A 223 -15.15 35.29 -22.27
CA CYS A 223 -14.41 34.69 -21.19
C CYS A 223 -15.22 33.52 -20.58
N PRO A 224 -14.65 32.30 -20.47
CA PRO A 224 -15.33 31.17 -19.84
C PRO A 224 -15.75 31.52 -18.40
N THR A 225 -16.95 31.11 -18.00
CA THR A 225 -17.50 31.37 -16.68
C THR A 225 -16.56 30.83 -15.57
N GLY A 226 -16.20 31.70 -14.62
CA GLY A 226 -15.30 31.39 -13.52
C GLY A 226 -13.81 31.71 -13.78
N HIS A 227 -13.42 32.11 -15.01
CA HIS A 227 -12.03 32.37 -15.40
C HIS A 227 -11.72 33.85 -15.70
N ALA A 228 -12.55 34.78 -15.20
CA ALA A 228 -12.39 36.22 -15.50
C ALA A 228 -11.12 36.85 -14.90
N ASN A 229 -10.58 36.28 -13.82
CA ASN A 229 -9.49 36.84 -13.03
C ASN A 229 -8.26 35.91 -12.95
N ASP A 230 -8.18 34.88 -13.79
CA ASP A 230 -7.05 33.98 -13.87
C ASP A 230 -6.31 34.09 -15.22
N GLU A 231 -5.35 33.19 -15.47
CA GLU A 231 -4.52 33.18 -16.67
C GLU A 231 -5.33 32.99 -17.96
N ILE A 232 -6.47 32.27 -17.88
CA ILE A 232 -7.37 32.07 -19.01
C ILE A 232 -8.08 33.39 -19.33
N GLY A 233 -8.52 34.14 -18.31
CA GLY A 233 -9.10 35.46 -18.45
C GLY A 233 -8.11 36.47 -19.02
N VAL A 234 -6.85 36.43 -18.59
CA VAL A 234 -5.78 37.25 -19.16
C VAL A 234 -5.55 36.90 -20.63
N LEU A 235 -5.50 35.61 -20.97
CA LEU A 235 -5.35 35.15 -22.34
C LEU A 235 -6.45 35.69 -23.26
N VAL A 236 -7.69 35.62 -22.81
CA VAL A 236 -8.87 36.13 -23.55
C VAL A 236 -8.79 37.65 -23.75
N LYS A 237 -8.39 38.39 -22.71
CA LYS A 237 -8.21 39.85 -22.79
C LYS A 237 -7.12 40.24 -23.80
N VAL A 238 -5.96 39.60 -23.73
CA VAL A 238 -4.85 39.85 -24.67
C VAL A 238 -5.25 39.48 -26.10
N ALA A 239 -5.95 38.38 -26.31
CA ALA A 239 -6.44 38.00 -27.62
C ALA A 239 -7.43 39.06 -28.18
N ASN A 240 -8.37 39.50 -27.39
CA ASN A 240 -9.32 40.54 -27.79
C ASN A 240 -8.63 41.88 -28.14
N GLN A 241 -7.62 42.27 -27.35
CA GLN A 241 -6.84 43.48 -27.62
C GLN A 241 -6.04 43.39 -28.92
N GLN A 242 -5.52 42.19 -29.27
CA GLN A 242 -4.85 42.01 -30.56
C GLN A 242 -5.82 42.09 -31.73
N PHE A 243 -7.06 41.61 -31.60
CA PHE A 243 -8.08 41.74 -32.63
C PHE A 243 -8.50 43.18 -32.86
N GLU A 244 -8.66 44.00 -31.80
CA GLU A 244 -8.94 45.43 -31.93
C GLU A 244 -7.82 46.16 -32.65
N ASN A 245 -6.55 45.85 -32.37
CA ASN A 245 -5.39 46.47 -33.02
C ASN A 245 -5.23 46.10 -34.51
N ILE A 246 -5.80 44.97 -34.95
CA ILE A 246 -5.75 44.55 -36.36
C ILE A 246 -6.93 45.18 -37.15
N ALA A 247 -8.02 45.53 -36.48
CA ALA A 247 -9.21 46.12 -37.09
C ALA A 247 -9.13 47.65 -37.27
N THR A 248 -8.12 48.29 -36.65
CA THR A 248 -7.78 49.70 -36.81
C THR A 248 -6.68 49.89 -37.84
#